data_014038b2d2c1729263b05ffd32eb6525
#
_entry.id   014038b2d2c1729263b05ffd32eb6525
#
_cell.length_a   1.000
_cell.length_b   1.000
_cell.length_c   1.000
_cell.angle_alpha   90.00
_cell.angle_beta   90.00
_cell.angle_gamma   90.00
#
_symmetry.space_group_name_H-M   'P 1'
#
loop_
_entity.id
_entity.type
_entity.pdbx_description
1 polymer ?
#
loop_
_entity_poly.entity_id
_entity_poly.type
_entity_poly.pdbx_seq_one_letter_code
_entity_poly.pdbx_strand_id
1 'polypeptide(L)' 'EARAEADFEVNTKAELEIETILLHLERQNELILKIINHLENEERGENVR' A
#
# COMPACT_ATOMS: atom_id res chain seq x y z
N GLU A 1 14.63 -17.00 -29.23
CA GLU A 1 15.39 -15.96 -28.56
C GLU A 1 14.66 -14.63 -28.46
N ALA A 2 14.02 -14.19 -29.55
CA ALA A 2 13.15 -13.03 -29.42
C ALA A 2 12.04 -13.28 -28.39
N ARG A 3 11.62 -14.53 -28.30
CA ARG A 3 10.61 -14.95 -27.37
C ARG A 3 11.09 -14.86 -25.93
N ALA A 4 12.34 -15.24 -25.67
CA ALA A 4 12.92 -15.16 -24.35
C ALA A 4 13.05 -13.71 -23.90
N GLU A 5 13.40 -12.83 -24.82
CA GLU A 5 13.49 -11.41 -24.51
C GLU A 5 12.13 -10.82 -24.17
N ALA A 6 11.11 -11.20 -24.94
CA ALA A 6 9.75 -10.73 -24.68
C ALA A 6 9.25 -11.22 -23.33
N ASP A 7 9.52 -12.46 -22.98
CA ASP A 7 9.13 -13.02 -21.70
C ASP A 7 9.82 -12.30 -20.55
N PHE A 8 11.09 -11.98 -20.72
CA PHE A 8 11.83 -11.25 -19.71
C PHE A 8 11.24 -9.86 -19.48
N GLU A 9 10.90 -9.16 -20.55
CA GLU A 9 10.29 -7.84 -20.44
C GLU A 9 8.94 -7.88 -19.75
N VAL A 10 8.12 -8.85 -20.10
CA VAL A 10 6.81 -9.01 -19.50
C VAL A 10 6.94 -9.28 -18.01
N ASN A 11 7.85 -10.17 -17.63
CA ASN A 11 8.05 -10.50 -16.22
C ASN A 11 8.56 -9.31 -15.42
N THR A 12 9.48 -8.54 -16.01
CA THR A 12 10.01 -7.36 -15.34
C THR A 12 8.92 -6.33 -15.13
N LYS A 13 8.08 -6.11 -16.11
CA LYS A 13 6.96 -5.20 -15.98
C LYS A 13 6.00 -5.63 -14.90
N ALA A 14 5.67 -6.92 -14.88
CA ALA A 14 4.77 -7.47 -13.87
C ALA A 14 5.35 -7.28 -12.47
N GLU A 15 6.64 -7.52 -12.31
CA GLU A 15 7.28 -7.32 -11.02
C GLU A 15 7.22 -5.88 -10.56
N LEU A 16 7.47 -4.94 -11.47
CA LEU A 16 7.40 -3.52 -11.14
C LEU A 16 5.98 -3.10 -10.77
N GLU A 17 5.00 -3.63 -11.48
CA GLU A 17 3.61 -3.35 -11.17
C GLU A 17 3.22 -3.87 -9.79
N ILE A 18 3.67 -5.07 -9.47
CA ILE A 18 3.40 -5.65 -8.15
C ILE A 18 4.06 -4.82 -7.06
N GLU A 19 5.30 -4.42 -7.25
CA GLU A 19 5.98 -3.56 -6.29
C GLU A 19 5.24 -2.26 -6.08
N THR A 20 4.78 -1.65 -7.17
CA THR A 20 4.03 -0.40 -7.10
C THR A 20 2.75 -0.59 -6.31
N ILE A 21 2.03 -1.67 -6.55
CA ILE A 21 0.79 -1.97 -5.84
C ILE A 21 1.06 -2.17 -4.36
N LEU A 22 2.11 -2.91 -4.02
CA LEU A 22 2.47 -3.14 -2.63
C LEU A 22 2.81 -1.84 -1.91
N LEU A 23 3.55 -0.96 -2.56
CA LEU A 23 3.87 0.34 -1.98
C LEU A 23 2.61 1.16 -1.73
N HIS A 24 1.68 1.13 -2.67
CA HIS A 24 0.40 1.81 -2.51
C HIS A 24 -0.40 1.27 -1.35
N LEU A 25 -0.42 -0.05 -1.20
CA LEU A 25 -1.13 -0.69 -0.10
C LEU A 25 -0.51 -0.33 1.24
N GLU A 26 0.81 -0.33 1.32
CA GLU A 26 1.50 0.06 2.55
C GLU A 26 1.16 1.48 2.94
N ARG A 27 1.19 2.39 1.98
CA ARG A 27 0.87 3.79 2.24
C ARG A 27 -0.58 3.95 2.68
N GLN A 28 -1.50 3.26 2.03
CA GLN A 28 -2.90 3.30 2.41
C GLN A 28 -3.12 2.77 3.82
N ASN A 29 -2.44 1.68 4.16
CA ASN A 29 -2.52 1.14 5.51
C ASN A 29 -2.05 2.14 6.54
N GLU A 30 -0.93 2.81 6.29
CA GLU A 30 -0.43 3.83 7.19
C GLU A 30 -1.43 4.95 7.40
N LEU A 31 -2.04 5.41 6.32
CA LEU A 31 -3.03 6.48 6.40
C LEU A 31 -4.27 6.03 7.16
N ILE A 32 -4.73 4.82 6.91
CA ILE A 32 -5.88 4.28 7.60
C ILE A 32 -5.59 4.16 9.09
N LEU A 33 -4.42 3.67 9.46
CA LEU A 33 -4.04 3.55 10.85
C LEU A 33 -3.97 4.91 11.54
N LYS A 34 -3.49 5.92 10.84
CA LYS A 34 -3.46 7.28 11.38
C LYS A 34 -4.87 7.80 11.63
N ILE A 35 -5.77 7.54 10.69
CA ILE A 35 -7.16 7.97 10.83
C ILE A 35 -7.82 7.27 12.01
N ILE A 36 -7.64 5.97 12.12
CA ILE A 36 -8.20 5.20 13.22
C ILE A 36 -7.67 5.70 14.54
N ASN A 37 -6.37 5.91 14.63
CA ASN A 37 -5.76 6.41 15.84
C ASN A 37 -6.30 7.78 16.24
N HIS A 38 -6.50 8.64 15.24
CA HIS A 38 -7.06 9.96 15.48
C HIS A 38 -8.49 9.88 16.03
N LEU A 39 -9.30 9.02 15.44
CA LEU A 39 -10.67 8.84 15.89
C LEU A 39 -10.74 8.25 17.30
N GLU A 40 -9.88 7.30 17.59
CA GLU A 40 -9.82 6.71 18.92
C GLU A 40 -9.42 7.74 19.96
N ASN A 41 -8.49 8.61 19.63
CA ASN A 41 -8.06 9.67 20.53
C ASN A 41 -9.18 10.68 20.77
N GLU A 42 -9.96 10.99 19.75
CA GLU A 42 -11.10 11.87 19.89
C GLU A 42 -12.17 11.28 20.82
N GLU A 43 -12.47 10.00 20.62
CA GLU A 43 -13.42 9.30 21.48
C GLU A 43 -12.95 9.27 22.92
N ARG A 44 -11.67 9.03 23.11
CA ARG A 44 -11.08 9.01 24.44
C ARG A 44 -11.20 10.38 25.12
N GLY A 45 -10.97 11.43 24.35
CA GLY A 45 -11.10 12.78 24.83
C GLY A 45 -12.52 13.08 25.27
N GLU A 46 -13.49 12.63 24.52
CA GLU A 46 -14.90 12.81 24.87
C GLU A 46 -15.27 12.02 26.11
N ASN A 47 -14.79 10.79 26.21
CA ASN A 47 -15.11 9.92 27.34
C ASN A 47 -14.51 10.42 28.66
N VAL A 48 -13.40 11.10 28.58
CA VAL A 48 -12.75 11.63 29.79
C VAL A 48 -13.53 12.78 30.41
N ARG A 49 -14.31 13.45 29.56
CA ARG A 49 -15.18 14.54 30.06
C ARG A 49 -16.47 14.00 30.60
#